data_326955d245ae9ecdc05d6cd00243742f
#
_entry.id   326955d245ae9ecdc05d6cd00243742f
#
_cell.length_a   1.000
_cell.length_b   1.000
_cell.length_c   1.000
_cell.angle_alpha   90.00
_cell.angle_beta   90.00
_cell.angle_gamma   90.00
#
_symmetry.space_group_name_H-M   'P 1'
#
loop_
_entity.id
_entity.type
_entity.pdbx_description
1 polymer ?
#
loop_
_entity_poly.entity_id
_entity_poly.type
_entity_poly.pdbx_seq_one_letter_code
_entity_poly.pdbx_strand_id
1 'polypeptide(L)'
;YQSSQLRTAILGTQNLDDGDSNVHTQQVRLAPQAGLAATFATESPQKRFYLLSQPVSYCRSGSQLYRYSNYGFQVAQPMPPAVTAELMAEGLSNLPTEPIFRYDSPVLTRNAVVHLFWRFSLTQQQPDLFFNHEVHLPNVP
;
A
#
# COMPACT_ATOMS: atom_id res chain seq x y z
N TYR A 1 4.34 4.85 -7.36
CA TYR A 1 3.74 3.64 -7.96
C TYR A 1 4.76 3.02 -8.87
N GLN A 2 5.16 1.80 -8.55
CA GLN A 2 6.09 1.07 -9.40
C GLN A 2 5.38 0.68 -10.70
N SER A 3 6.07 0.83 -11.81
CA SER A 3 5.54 0.45 -13.11
C SER A 3 5.17 -1.04 -13.14
N SER A 4 4.27 -1.43 -14.04
CA SER A 4 3.89 -2.83 -14.23
C SER A 4 5.09 -3.76 -14.53
N GLN A 5 6.23 -3.19 -14.95
CA GLN A 5 7.47 -3.92 -15.22
C GLN A 5 8.26 -4.31 -13.96
N LEU A 6 7.92 -3.74 -12.80
CA LEU A 6 8.58 -4.02 -11.51
C LEU A 6 7.77 -4.94 -10.61
N ARG A 7 6.65 -5.46 -11.09
CA ARG A 7 5.80 -6.41 -10.36
C ARG A 7 5.35 -7.54 -11.25
N THR A 8 5.20 -8.72 -10.67
CA THR A 8 4.63 -9.89 -11.34
C THR A 8 3.82 -10.72 -10.37
N ALA A 9 2.89 -11.53 -10.90
CA ALA A 9 2.10 -12.41 -10.06
C ALA A 9 2.93 -13.64 -9.64
N ILE A 10 2.70 -14.10 -8.42
CA ILE A 10 3.19 -15.38 -7.95
C ILE A 10 2.19 -16.44 -8.41
N LEU A 11 2.66 -17.41 -9.20
CA LEU A 11 1.85 -18.55 -9.67
C LEU A 11 1.80 -19.67 -8.65
N GLY A 12 2.77 -19.77 -7.79
CA GLY A 12 2.85 -20.77 -6.75
C GLY A 12 4.21 -20.79 -6.06
N THR A 13 4.28 -21.54 -4.99
CA THR A 13 5.51 -21.82 -4.25
C THR A 13 5.71 -23.33 -4.19
N GLN A 14 6.94 -23.77 -4.23
CA GLN A 14 7.32 -25.16 -4.08
C GLN A 14 8.49 -25.26 -3.12
N ASN A 15 8.40 -26.19 -2.16
CA ASN A 15 9.55 -26.57 -1.37
C ASN A 15 10.45 -27.45 -2.23
N LEU A 16 11.69 -27.07 -2.36
CA LEU A 16 12.71 -27.88 -2.97
C LEU A 16 13.36 -28.70 -1.86
N ASP A 17 13.23 -30.03 -1.97
CA ASP A 17 13.99 -30.95 -1.14
C ASP A 17 15.41 -31.02 -1.73
N ASP A 18 16.35 -30.40 -1.05
CA ASP A 18 17.76 -30.39 -1.41
C ASP A 18 18.57 -31.47 -0.65
N GLY A 19 17.86 -32.32 0.12
CA GLY A 19 18.47 -33.38 0.92
C GLY A 19 19.13 -32.88 2.23
N ASP A 20 19.07 -31.59 2.53
CA ASP A 20 19.53 -31.02 3.80
C ASP A 20 18.32 -30.75 4.72
N SER A 21 18.23 -31.48 5.82
CA SER A 21 17.16 -31.32 6.81
C SER A 21 17.16 -29.97 7.54
N ASN A 22 18.22 -29.18 7.40
CA ASN A 22 18.37 -27.88 8.10
C ASN A 22 18.17 -26.68 7.19
N VAL A 23 18.08 -26.85 5.88
CA VAL A 23 17.89 -25.78 4.90
C VAL A 23 16.60 -26.03 4.13
N HIS A 24 15.64 -25.11 4.28
CA HIS A 24 14.39 -25.16 3.53
C HIS A 24 14.49 -24.20 2.33
N THR A 25 14.83 -24.76 1.17
CA THR A 25 14.84 -23.99 -0.08
C THR A 25 13.42 -23.91 -0.63
N GLN A 26 12.92 -22.70 -0.83
CA GLN A 26 11.62 -22.47 -1.46
C GLN A 26 11.80 -21.85 -2.84
N GLN A 27 11.14 -22.44 -3.83
CA GLN A 27 11.03 -21.85 -5.15
C GLN A 27 9.75 -21.05 -5.27
N VAL A 28 9.87 -19.79 -5.66
CA VAL A 28 8.74 -18.94 -6.02
C VAL A 28 8.61 -18.90 -7.54
N ARG A 29 7.49 -19.39 -8.06
CA ARG A 29 7.19 -19.37 -9.49
C ARG A 29 6.50 -18.06 -9.84
N LEU A 30 7.07 -17.31 -10.77
CA LEU A 30 6.55 -16.01 -11.21
C LEU A 30 5.81 -16.16 -12.54
N ALA A 31 4.75 -15.38 -12.74
CA ALA A 31 4.07 -15.29 -14.02
C ALA A 31 5.02 -14.65 -15.05
N PRO A 32 5.15 -15.23 -16.26
CA PRO A 32 5.88 -14.57 -17.34
C PRO A 32 5.19 -13.27 -17.70
N GLN A 33 5.97 -12.20 -17.85
CA GLN A 33 5.47 -10.96 -18.44
C GLN A 33 5.50 -11.09 -19.96
N ALA A 34 4.49 -10.50 -20.63
CA ALA A 34 4.36 -10.60 -22.08
C ALA A 34 5.67 -10.17 -22.79
N GLY A 35 6.32 -11.15 -23.48
CA GLY A 35 7.51 -10.94 -24.28
C GLY A 35 8.86 -11.01 -23.55
N LEU A 36 8.88 -11.25 -22.24
CA LEU A 36 10.12 -11.40 -21.45
C LEU A 36 10.05 -12.66 -20.59
N ALA A 37 11.14 -13.42 -20.54
CA ALA A 37 11.36 -14.32 -19.41
C ALA A 37 11.12 -13.51 -18.12
N ALA A 38 10.65 -14.16 -17.05
CA ALA A 38 10.25 -13.50 -15.79
C ALA A 38 11.41 -12.68 -15.16
N THR A 39 11.81 -11.62 -15.84
CA THR A 39 12.89 -10.71 -15.45
C THR A 39 12.28 -9.35 -15.13
N PHE A 40 12.70 -8.79 -14.02
CA PHE A 40 12.37 -7.42 -13.69
C PHE A 40 13.18 -6.47 -14.56
N ALA A 41 12.58 -5.36 -15.01
CA ALA A 41 13.25 -4.37 -15.86
C ALA A 41 14.47 -3.74 -15.18
N THR A 42 14.52 -3.77 -13.85
CA THR A 42 15.62 -3.23 -13.06
C THR A 42 15.89 -4.17 -11.89
N GLU A 43 17.14 -4.52 -11.68
CA GLU A 43 17.55 -5.28 -10.51
C GLU A 43 17.54 -4.39 -9.26
N SER A 44 17.15 -4.99 -8.13
CA SER A 44 17.34 -4.33 -6.83
C SER A 44 18.84 -4.24 -6.50
N PRO A 45 19.38 -3.05 -6.23
CA PRO A 45 20.81 -2.91 -5.85
C PRO A 45 21.22 -3.78 -4.66
N GLN A 46 20.28 -4.10 -3.78
CA GLN A 46 20.49 -4.91 -2.61
C GLN A 46 19.93 -6.33 -2.74
N LYS A 47 19.56 -6.75 -3.96
CA LYS A 47 18.98 -8.07 -4.26
C LYS A 47 17.76 -8.40 -3.39
N ARG A 48 16.93 -7.38 -3.11
CA ARG A 48 15.70 -7.53 -2.32
C ARG A 48 14.49 -7.60 -3.24
N PHE A 49 13.48 -8.32 -2.80
CA PHE A 49 12.14 -8.33 -3.40
C PHE A 49 11.10 -8.19 -2.28
N TYR A 50 9.93 -7.74 -2.64
CA TYR A 50 8.82 -7.56 -1.72
C TYR A 50 7.63 -8.40 -2.17
N LEU A 51 7.05 -9.12 -1.23
CA LEU A 51 5.78 -9.80 -1.43
C LEU A 51 4.65 -8.83 -1.13
N LEU A 52 3.78 -8.63 -2.10
CA LEU A 52 2.63 -7.76 -1.97
C LEU A 52 1.36 -8.62 -1.90
N SER A 53 0.51 -8.31 -0.95
CA SER A 53 -0.85 -8.79 -0.91
C SER A 53 -1.75 -7.92 -1.80
N GLN A 54 -3.03 -7.86 -1.51
CA GLN A 54 -3.95 -7.01 -2.27
C GLN A 54 -3.78 -5.53 -1.91
N PRO A 55 -4.00 -4.62 -2.87
CA PRO A 55 -3.99 -3.20 -2.60
C PRO A 55 -5.19 -2.82 -1.72
N VAL A 56 -4.95 -1.81 -0.88
CA VAL A 56 -5.97 -1.23 -0.02
C VAL A 56 -5.95 0.29 -0.22
N SER A 57 -7.13 0.90 -0.29
CA SER A 57 -7.28 2.34 -0.37
C SER A 57 -8.15 2.87 0.75
N TYR A 58 -7.77 4.00 1.29
CA TYR A 58 -8.58 4.76 2.23
C TYR A 58 -9.02 6.05 1.56
N CYS A 59 -10.32 6.29 1.52
CA CYS A 59 -10.89 7.47 0.87
C CYS A 59 -11.87 8.16 1.81
N ARG A 60 -11.80 9.50 1.83
CA ARG A 60 -12.79 10.32 2.51
C ARG A 60 -13.96 10.59 1.56
N SER A 61 -15.17 10.48 2.09
CA SER A 61 -16.40 10.94 1.44
C SER A 61 -17.23 11.74 2.45
N GLY A 62 -17.31 13.05 2.25
CA GLY A 62 -17.95 13.94 3.22
C GLY A 62 -17.26 13.88 4.58
N SER A 63 -18.01 13.52 5.61
CA SER A 63 -17.53 13.35 6.99
C SER A 63 -17.15 11.90 7.33
N GLN A 64 -17.06 11.02 6.35
CA GLN A 64 -16.82 9.60 6.56
C GLN A 64 -15.51 9.16 5.92
N LEU A 65 -14.82 8.21 6.57
CA LEU A 65 -13.64 7.54 6.07
C LEU A 65 -14.00 6.10 5.70
N TYR A 66 -13.65 5.71 4.50
CA TYR A 66 -13.90 4.39 3.96
C TYR A 66 -12.61 3.67 3.61
N ARG A 67 -12.63 2.35 3.80
CA ARG A 67 -11.61 1.42 3.36
C ARG A 67 -12.13 0.62 2.16
N TYR A 68 -11.30 0.48 1.14
CA TYR A 68 -11.56 -0.33 -0.04
C TYR A 68 -10.49 -1.40 -0.16
N SER A 69 -10.87 -2.64 -0.39
CA SER A 69 -9.98 -3.79 -0.60
C SER A 69 -10.55 -4.71 -1.68
N ASN A 70 -9.80 -5.75 -2.05
CA ASN A 70 -10.25 -6.75 -3.03
C ASN A 70 -10.56 -6.23 -4.45
N TYR A 71 -9.94 -5.12 -4.86
CA TYR A 71 -10.12 -4.56 -6.21
C TYR A 71 -8.97 -4.88 -7.18
N GLY A 72 -7.97 -5.65 -6.72
CA GLY A 72 -6.80 -6.03 -7.52
C GLY A 72 -5.87 -4.87 -7.86
N PHE A 73 -4.80 -5.19 -8.57
CA PHE A 73 -3.84 -4.18 -9.04
C PHE A 73 -4.31 -3.62 -10.38
N GLN A 74 -4.44 -2.32 -10.48
CA GLN A 74 -4.86 -1.62 -11.70
C GLN A 74 -3.77 -0.63 -12.14
N VAL A 75 -3.61 -0.46 -13.45
CA VAL A 75 -2.67 0.51 -14.02
C VAL A 75 -3.12 1.94 -13.72
N ALA A 76 -4.41 2.21 -13.92
CA ALA A 76 -5.06 3.44 -13.51
C ALA A 76 -6.05 3.12 -12.39
N GLN A 77 -5.76 3.57 -11.19
CA GLN A 77 -6.62 3.34 -10.03
C GLN A 77 -7.79 4.31 -10.04
N PRO A 78 -9.04 3.85 -10.12
CA PRO A 78 -10.20 4.71 -9.93
C PRO A 78 -10.24 5.23 -8.48
N MET A 79 -10.72 6.45 -8.30
CA MET A 79 -10.85 7.10 -7.00
C MET A 79 -12.30 7.55 -6.78
N PRO A 80 -13.06 6.92 -5.90
CA PRO A 80 -12.74 5.70 -5.15
C PRO A 80 -12.69 4.44 -6.04
N PRO A 81 -12.11 3.32 -5.55
CA PRO A 81 -12.21 2.03 -6.24
C PRO A 81 -13.66 1.56 -6.38
N ALA A 82 -13.98 0.91 -7.51
CA ALA A 82 -15.34 0.46 -7.84
C ALA A 82 -15.69 -0.88 -7.15
N VAL A 83 -15.55 -0.93 -5.84
CA VAL A 83 -15.90 -2.10 -4.99
C VAL A 83 -16.65 -1.63 -3.75
N THR A 84 -17.22 -2.56 -3.02
CA THR A 84 -17.91 -2.26 -1.76
C THR A 84 -16.93 -1.65 -0.75
N ALA A 85 -17.35 -0.52 -0.19
CA ALA A 85 -16.59 0.21 0.81
C ALA A 85 -16.91 -0.30 2.23
N GLU A 86 -15.89 -0.35 3.07
CA GLU A 86 -16.05 -0.58 4.51
C GLU A 86 -15.95 0.77 5.23
N LEU A 87 -16.97 1.12 6.01
CA LEU A 87 -16.97 2.33 6.83
C LEU A 87 -15.98 2.17 7.98
N MET A 88 -15.01 3.08 8.10
CA MET A 88 -13.96 3.05 9.12
C MET A 88 -14.18 4.07 10.22
N ALA A 89 -14.64 5.26 9.86
CA ALA A 89 -14.88 6.33 10.82
C ALA A 89 -15.92 7.31 10.29
N GLU A 90 -16.61 7.97 11.22
CA GLU A 90 -17.56 9.04 10.97
C GLU A 90 -17.20 10.30 11.78
N GLY A 91 -17.78 11.42 11.39
CA GLY A 91 -17.57 12.68 12.09
C GLY A 91 -16.30 13.42 11.72
N LEU A 92 -15.64 13.05 10.60
CA LEU A 92 -14.50 13.81 10.10
C LEU A 92 -14.93 15.23 9.72
N SER A 93 -14.27 16.22 10.32
CA SER A 93 -14.55 17.65 10.16
C SER A 93 -13.37 18.43 9.59
N ASN A 94 -12.37 17.75 9.03
CA ASN A 94 -11.25 18.42 8.35
C ASN A 94 -11.75 19.40 7.30
N LEU A 95 -11.16 20.59 7.27
CA LEU A 95 -11.42 21.57 6.22
C LEU A 95 -10.92 21.08 4.85
N PRO A 96 -11.43 21.62 3.74
CA PRO A 96 -10.92 21.27 2.41
C PRO A 96 -9.43 21.53 2.22
N THR A 97 -8.87 22.47 2.97
CA THR A 97 -7.44 22.83 2.98
C THR A 97 -6.59 21.96 3.91
N GLU A 98 -7.23 21.09 4.71
CA GLU A 98 -6.58 20.18 5.65
C GLU A 98 -6.64 18.75 5.10
N PRO A 99 -5.65 18.29 4.34
CA PRO A 99 -5.64 16.93 3.80
C PRO A 99 -5.56 15.91 4.93
N ILE A 100 -6.44 14.92 4.91
CA ILE A 100 -6.45 13.82 5.91
C ILE A 100 -5.26 12.88 5.76
N PHE A 101 -4.65 12.86 4.57
CA PHE A 101 -3.43 12.13 4.26
C PHE A 101 -2.46 13.04 3.52
N ARG A 102 -1.21 13.08 3.94
CA ARG A 102 -0.11 13.74 3.23
C ARG A 102 1.04 12.77 3.07
N TYR A 103 1.55 12.64 1.86
CA TYR A 103 2.71 11.81 1.55
C TYR A 103 3.93 12.67 1.31
N ASP A 104 4.98 12.43 2.07
CA ASP A 104 6.29 13.01 1.87
C ASP A 104 7.20 11.95 1.22
N SER A 105 7.68 12.27 0.03
CA SER A 105 8.56 11.37 -0.73
C SER A 105 9.88 11.09 0.00
N PRO A 106 10.45 9.90 -0.20
CA PRO A 106 11.75 9.58 0.37
C PRO A 106 12.85 10.46 -0.27
N VAL A 107 13.85 10.77 0.52
CA VAL A 107 15.12 11.36 0.07
C VAL A 107 16.26 10.47 0.55
N LEU A 108 17.49 10.68 0.06
CA LEU A 108 18.64 9.82 0.35
C LEU A 108 18.86 9.53 1.86
N THR A 109 18.48 10.46 2.71
CA THR A 109 18.70 10.39 4.17
C THR A 109 17.41 10.16 4.97
N ARG A 110 16.25 10.13 4.33
CA ARG A 110 14.97 10.01 5.01
C ARG A 110 14.02 9.08 4.26
N ASN A 111 13.40 8.16 4.98
CA ASN A 111 12.33 7.30 4.47
C ASN A 111 11.11 8.13 4.03
N ALA A 112 10.28 7.54 3.18
CA ALA A 112 8.97 8.11 2.89
C ALA A 112 8.10 8.12 4.15
N VAL A 113 7.26 9.15 4.29
CA VAL A 113 6.36 9.30 5.43
C VAL A 113 4.95 9.58 4.95
N VAL A 114 3.99 8.89 5.52
CA VAL A 114 2.57 9.23 5.39
C VAL A 114 2.10 9.88 6.69
N HIS A 115 1.70 11.12 6.61
CA HIS A 115 1.08 11.83 7.72
C HIS A 115 -0.43 11.63 7.68
N LEU A 116 -0.98 11.26 8.81
CA LEU A 116 -2.42 11.14 9.06
C LEU A 116 -2.82 12.33 9.95
N PHE A 117 -3.71 13.16 9.47
CA PHE A 117 -4.26 14.26 10.25
C PHE A 117 -5.78 14.22 10.18
N TRP A 118 -6.41 13.77 11.23
CA TRP A 118 -7.86 13.65 11.32
C TRP A 118 -8.41 14.55 12.40
N ARG A 119 -9.42 15.28 12.04
CA ARG A 119 -10.19 16.13 12.92
C ARG A 119 -11.61 15.59 13.01
N PHE A 120 -12.08 15.35 14.21
CA PHE A 120 -13.42 14.86 14.49
C PHE A 120 -14.21 15.90 15.26
N SER A 121 -15.42 16.20 14.81
CA SER A 121 -16.38 16.99 15.55
C SER A 121 -17.39 16.05 16.18
N LEU A 122 -17.38 15.97 17.50
CA LEU A 122 -18.24 15.06 18.25
C LEU A 122 -19.63 15.67 18.50
N THR A 123 -19.68 16.94 18.91
CA THR A 123 -20.92 17.71 19.09
C THR A 123 -20.60 19.21 19.02
N GLN A 124 -21.63 20.04 18.83
CA GLN A 124 -21.45 21.50 18.82
C GLN A 124 -20.99 22.10 20.18
N GLN A 125 -21.02 21.31 21.23
CA GLN A 125 -20.68 21.75 22.60
C GLN A 125 -19.33 21.19 23.09
N GLN A 126 -18.70 20.32 22.33
CA GLN A 126 -17.42 19.73 22.69
C GLN A 126 -16.32 20.18 21.72
N PRO A 127 -15.09 20.39 22.21
CA PRO A 127 -13.98 20.71 21.34
C PRO A 127 -13.70 19.58 20.34
N ASP A 128 -13.22 19.94 19.17
CA ASP A 128 -12.80 18.96 18.16
C ASP A 128 -11.68 18.06 18.70
N LEU A 129 -11.78 16.79 18.38
CA LEU A 129 -10.72 15.80 18.65
C LEU A 129 -9.76 15.80 17.45
N PHE A 130 -8.47 15.96 17.73
CA PHE A 130 -7.42 15.88 16.74
C PHE A 130 -6.64 14.57 16.90
N PHE A 131 -6.49 13.85 15.80
CA PHE A 131 -5.63 12.68 15.69
C PHE A 131 -4.52 12.99 14.68
N ASN A 132 -3.28 12.95 15.15
CA ASN A 132 -2.10 13.14 14.33
C ASN A 132 -1.18 11.93 14.48
N HIS A 133 -0.83 11.29 13.37
CA HIS A 133 0.03 10.12 13.35
C HIS A 133 0.91 10.10 12.10
N GLU A 134 2.10 9.55 12.22
CA GLU A 134 3.05 9.39 11.12
C GLU A 134 3.36 7.93 10.91
N VAL A 135 3.26 7.49 9.68
CA VAL A 135 3.65 6.15 9.25
C VAL A 135 4.91 6.26 8.40
N HIS A 136 6.01 5.77 8.95
CA HIS A 136 7.27 5.69 8.21
C HIS A 136 7.26 4.45 7.32
N LEU A 137 7.52 4.65 6.02
CA LEU A 137 7.66 3.57 5.05
C LEU A 137 9.14 3.25 4.92
N PRO A 138 9.64 2.21 5.61
CA PRO A 138 11.05 1.88 5.53
C PRO A 138 11.37 1.48 4.10
N ASN A 139 12.34 2.19 3.55
CA ASN A 139 13.07 1.77 2.38
C ASN A 139 12.23 1.47 1.15
N VAL A 140 11.65 2.49 0.60
CA VAL A 140 11.23 2.45 -0.79
C VAL A 140 12.49 2.64 -1.63
N PRO A 141 12.86 1.68 -2.50
CA PRO A 141 14.03 1.78 -3.35
C PRO A 141 13.91 2.95 -4.35
#